data_65e7d2f356b248a3888ef0cc8bb74913
#
_entry.id   65e7d2f356b248a3888ef0cc8bb74913
#
_cell.length_a   1.000
_cell.length_b   1.000
_cell.length_c   1.000
_cell.angle_alpha   90.00
_cell.angle_beta   90.00
_cell.angle_gamma   90.00
#
_symmetry.space_group_name_H-M   'P 1'
#
loop_
_entity.id
_entity.type
_entity.pdbx_description
1 polymer ?
#
loop_
_entity_poly.entity_id
_entity_poly.type
_entity_poly.pdbx_seq_one_letter_code
_entity_poly.pdbx_strand_id
1 'polypeptide(L)'
;MQPVLAEFALRYPGINNAAVVSQWSMNYMSIVVPATLACVLTREQAIDFWSDDSVLRLDAGQPLALHFARPLPALAAAERADYFSRWVHEHLAPLFATLALAGGLAPKILWGNFVAIWDGAFARLDPDLSRPGFAEAHRWLEPVSVNHGRLKLRGLQRQVPSPAPEICPHLPLRRHCCLHYQLHPLVEGEPLVLCESCPKLHRLPLAEQVSYLHLLYD
;
A
#
# COMPACT_ATOMS: atom_id res chain seq x y z
N MET A 1 4.39 -13.20 13.89
CA MET A 1 4.69 -11.84 13.36
C MET A 1 5.97 -11.23 13.94
N GLN A 2 6.17 -11.18 15.27
CA GLN A 2 7.38 -10.58 15.86
C GLN A 2 8.73 -11.13 15.33
N PRO A 3 8.95 -12.44 15.17
CA PRO A 3 10.21 -12.94 14.61
C PRO A 3 10.47 -12.44 13.18
N VAL A 4 9.44 -12.39 12.34
CA VAL A 4 9.52 -11.89 10.95
C VAL A 4 9.94 -10.42 10.91
N LEU A 5 9.32 -9.59 11.75
CA LEU A 5 9.66 -8.17 11.83
C LEU A 5 11.07 -7.93 12.40
N ALA A 6 11.49 -8.74 13.37
CA ALA A 6 12.85 -8.68 13.93
C ALA A 6 13.91 -9.01 12.87
N GLU A 7 13.68 -10.06 12.08
CA GLU A 7 14.56 -10.41 10.98
C GLU A 7 14.59 -9.32 9.89
N PHE A 8 13.44 -8.81 9.51
CA PHE A 8 13.35 -7.71 8.54
C PHE A 8 14.07 -6.44 9.03
N ALA A 9 13.99 -6.14 10.33
CA ALA A 9 14.64 -4.98 10.93
C ALA A 9 16.18 -5.01 10.84
N LEU A 10 16.80 -6.18 10.69
CA LEU A 10 18.26 -6.30 10.49
C LEU A 10 18.74 -5.60 9.22
N ARG A 11 17.86 -5.35 8.26
CA ARG A 11 18.14 -4.56 7.04
C ARG A 11 18.26 -3.07 7.30
N TYR A 12 17.78 -2.59 8.46
CA TYR A 12 17.66 -1.17 8.81
C TYR A 12 18.24 -0.91 10.22
N PRO A 13 19.54 -1.13 10.42
CA PRO A 13 20.16 -0.99 11.73
C PRO A 13 20.04 0.44 12.25
N GLY A 14 19.60 0.61 13.50
CA GLY A 14 19.44 1.92 14.15
C GLY A 14 18.22 2.73 13.72
N ILE A 15 17.39 2.20 12.81
CA ILE A 15 16.19 2.89 12.32
C ILE A 15 15.02 2.69 13.29
N ASN A 16 14.16 3.71 13.37
CA ASN A 16 12.93 3.68 14.17
C ASN A 16 12.03 2.52 13.75
N ASN A 17 11.63 1.69 14.71
CA ASN A 17 10.79 0.52 14.50
C ASN A 17 9.47 0.84 13.77
N ALA A 18 8.86 2.00 14.01
CA ALA A 18 7.65 2.41 13.31
C ALA A 18 7.87 2.57 11.79
N ALA A 19 9.03 3.10 11.38
CA ALA A 19 9.38 3.21 9.96
C ALA A 19 9.62 1.84 9.32
N VAL A 20 10.33 0.95 10.04
CA VAL A 20 10.61 -0.42 9.59
C VAL A 20 9.30 -1.22 9.38
N VAL A 21 8.39 -1.18 10.36
CA VAL A 21 7.10 -1.87 10.27
C VAL A 21 6.20 -1.26 9.20
N SER A 22 6.22 0.06 9.03
CA SER A 22 5.52 0.72 7.93
C SER A 22 6.05 0.26 6.57
N GLN A 23 7.37 0.15 6.40
CA GLN A 23 7.99 -0.37 5.17
C GLN A 23 7.64 -1.83 4.92
N TRP A 24 7.67 -2.66 5.96
CA TRP A 24 7.24 -4.06 5.85
C TRP A 24 5.81 -4.16 5.32
N SER A 25 4.91 -3.33 5.83
CA SER A 25 3.51 -3.29 5.37
C SER A 25 3.39 -2.88 3.89
N MET A 26 4.21 -1.94 3.44
CA MET A 26 4.25 -1.56 2.02
C MET A 26 4.74 -2.70 1.13
N ASN A 27 5.81 -3.41 1.54
CA ASN A 27 6.32 -4.56 0.80
C ASN A 27 5.26 -5.67 0.72
N TYR A 28 4.57 -5.97 1.84
CA TYR A 28 3.47 -6.92 1.87
C TYR A 28 2.33 -6.51 0.91
N MET A 29 1.87 -5.27 1.02
CA MET A 29 0.78 -4.76 0.16
C MET A 29 1.16 -4.74 -1.32
N SER A 30 2.42 -4.46 -1.66
CA SER A 30 2.92 -4.46 -3.04
C SER A 30 2.86 -5.85 -3.70
N ILE A 31 2.77 -6.91 -2.90
CA ILE A 31 2.58 -8.29 -3.38
C ILE A 31 1.10 -8.65 -3.41
N VAL A 32 0.42 -8.47 -2.28
CA VAL A 32 -0.94 -9.01 -2.14
C VAL A 32 -2.00 -8.21 -2.88
N VAL A 33 -1.86 -6.88 -2.97
CA VAL A 33 -2.88 -6.05 -3.65
C VAL A 33 -2.92 -6.33 -5.16
N PRO A 34 -1.80 -6.24 -5.91
CA PRO A 34 -1.82 -6.54 -7.34
C PRO A 34 -2.22 -7.99 -7.63
N ALA A 35 -1.75 -8.95 -6.80
CA ALA A 35 -2.11 -10.36 -6.97
C ALA A 35 -3.62 -10.58 -6.78
N THR A 36 -4.22 -9.98 -5.73
CA THR A 36 -5.66 -10.07 -5.48
C THR A 36 -6.46 -9.46 -6.62
N LEU A 37 -6.09 -8.25 -7.07
CA LEU A 37 -6.77 -7.59 -8.19
C LEU A 37 -6.67 -8.42 -9.47
N ALA A 38 -5.49 -8.95 -9.79
CA ALA A 38 -5.30 -9.79 -10.97
C ALA A 38 -6.14 -11.07 -10.89
N CYS A 39 -6.15 -11.77 -9.75
CA CYS A 39 -6.96 -12.98 -9.59
C CYS A 39 -8.46 -12.67 -9.69
N VAL A 40 -8.94 -11.66 -8.96
CA VAL A 40 -10.37 -11.34 -8.89
C VAL A 40 -10.91 -10.76 -10.20
N LEU A 41 -10.16 -9.86 -10.85
CA LEU A 41 -10.66 -9.09 -11.99
C LEU A 41 -10.37 -9.73 -13.35
N THR A 42 -9.27 -10.52 -13.46
CA THR A 42 -8.86 -11.08 -14.75
C THR A 42 -9.00 -12.59 -14.84
N ARG A 43 -8.99 -13.30 -13.69
CA ARG A 43 -9.08 -14.76 -13.64
C ARG A 43 -10.36 -15.27 -13.01
N GLU A 44 -11.18 -14.40 -12.44
CA GLU A 44 -12.41 -14.75 -11.74
C GLU A 44 -12.15 -15.78 -10.62
N GLN A 45 -11.07 -15.56 -9.88
CA GLN A 45 -10.61 -16.44 -8.80
C GLN A 45 -10.39 -15.65 -7.51
N ALA A 46 -10.66 -16.26 -6.37
CA ALA A 46 -10.40 -15.69 -5.04
C ALA A 46 -9.10 -16.24 -4.45
N ILE A 47 -8.28 -15.37 -3.86
CA ILE A 47 -7.17 -15.82 -3.00
C ILE A 47 -7.76 -16.16 -1.62
N ASP A 48 -7.55 -17.38 -1.17
CA ASP A 48 -7.98 -17.77 0.17
C ASP A 48 -6.93 -17.39 1.22
N PHE A 49 -7.12 -16.21 1.82
CA PHE A 49 -6.24 -15.70 2.88
C PHE A 49 -6.53 -16.32 4.26
N TRP A 50 -7.53 -17.19 4.37
CA TRP A 50 -7.99 -17.78 5.64
C TRP A 50 -7.60 -19.24 5.80
N SER A 51 -7.03 -19.87 4.77
CA SER A 51 -6.52 -21.24 4.80
C SER A 51 -5.00 -21.29 4.79
N ASP A 52 -4.46 -22.43 5.17
CA ASP A 52 -3.03 -22.73 5.10
C ASP A 52 -2.54 -22.99 3.66
N ASP A 53 -3.44 -23.01 2.69
CA ASP A 53 -3.12 -23.23 1.27
C ASP A 53 -2.48 -21.97 0.61
N SER A 54 -2.63 -20.81 1.25
CA SER A 54 -2.01 -19.55 0.79
C SER A 54 -0.84 -19.18 1.70
N VAL A 55 0.36 -19.24 1.19
CA VAL A 55 1.60 -19.05 1.96
C VAL A 55 2.36 -17.83 1.46
N LEU A 56 2.71 -16.92 2.37
CA LEU A 56 3.61 -15.82 2.08
C LEU A 56 5.06 -16.31 2.17
N ARG A 57 5.77 -16.29 1.06
CA ARG A 57 7.21 -16.53 1.02
C ARG A 57 7.95 -15.28 1.51
N LEU A 58 8.91 -15.51 2.39
CA LEU A 58 9.78 -14.47 2.96
C LEU A 58 11.24 -14.74 2.58
N ASP A 59 12.03 -13.68 2.50
CA ASP A 59 13.49 -13.71 2.46
C ASP A 59 14.04 -12.70 3.48
N ALA A 60 14.78 -13.18 4.45
CA ALA A 60 15.26 -12.39 5.59
C ALA A 60 14.12 -11.47 6.15
N GLY A 61 12.95 -12.06 6.42
CA GLY A 61 11.77 -11.39 6.93
C GLY A 61 11.02 -10.51 5.91
N GLN A 62 11.57 -10.28 4.71
CA GLN A 62 10.93 -9.48 3.67
C GLN A 62 9.91 -10.31 2.88
N PRO A 63 8.66 -9.82 2.72
CA PRO A 63 7.68 -10.41 1.81
C PRO A 63 8.18 -10.43 0.36
N LEU A 64 8.11 -11.60 -0.30
CA LEU A 64 8.56 -11.78 -1.68
C LEU A 64 7.47 -12.22 -2.63
N ALA A 65 6.65 -13.20 -2.24
CA ALA A 65 5.65 -13.78 -3.12
C ALA A 65 4.54 -14.49 -2.33
N LEU A 66 3.37 -14.63 -2.97
CA LEU A 66 2.33 -15.54 -2.52
C LEU A 66 2.45 -16.87 -3.26
N HIS A 67 2.40 -17.98 -2.53
CA HIS A 67 2.32 -19.32 -3.06
C HIS A 67 0.98 -19.96 -2.70
N PHE A 68 0.43 -20.68 -3.63
CA PHE A 68 -0.85 -21.39 -3.46
C PHE A 68 -0.60 -22.88 -3.58
N ALA A 69 -0.93 -23.62 -2.53
CA ALA A 69 -0.79 -25.10 -2.48
C ALA A 69 -1.83 -25.80 -3.34
N ARG A 70 -2.96 -25.13 -3.62
CA ARG A 70 -4.08 -25.63 -4.43
C ARG A 70 -4.52 -24.59 -5.45
N PRO A 71 -5.21 -25.02 -6.52
CA PRO A 71 -5.86 -24.09 -7.46
C PRO A 71 -6.80 -23.13 -6.69
N LEU A 72 -6.77 -21.86 -7.07
CA LEU A 72 -7.64 -20.86 -6.47
C LEU A 72 -9.11 -21.14 -6.81
N PRO A 73 -10.02 -20.99 -5.84
CA PRO A 73 -11.45 -21.16 -6.09
C PRO A 73 -11.99 -20.11 -7.06
N ALA A 74 -13.00 -20.50 -7.83
CA ALA A 74 -13.74 -19.58 -8.68
C ALA A 74 -14.47 -18.53 -7.83
N LEU A 75 -14.58 -17.31 -8.37
CA LEU A 75 -15.27 -16.20 -7.74
C LEU A 75 -16.21 -15.53 -8.76
N ALA A 76 -17.52 -15.67 -8.56
CA ALA A 76 -18.49 -15.02 -9.43
C ALA A 76 -18.42 -13.49 -9.32
N ALA A 77 -18.75 -12.80 -10.41
CA ALA A 77 -18.71 -11.33 -10.44
C ALA A 77 -19.56 -10.68 -9.34
N ALA A 78 -20.73 -11.25 -9.04
CA ALA A 78 -21.61 -10.76 -7.98
C ALA A 78 -21.04 -10.91 -6.56
N GLU A 79 -20.05 -11.77 -6.36
CA GLU A 79 -19.45 -12.05 -5.04
C GLU A 79 -18.20 -11.21 -4.78
N ARG A 80 -17.68 -10.49 -5.79
CA ARG A 80 -16.40 -9.78 -5.70
C ARG A 80 -16.39 -8.69 -4.63
N ALA A 81 -17.47 -7.93 -4.49
CA ALA A 81 -17.56 -6.87 -3.50
C ALA A 81 -17.59 -7.42 -2.06
N ASP A 82 -18.29 -8.53 -1.83
CA ASP A 82 -18.35 -9.23 -0.54
C ASP A 82 -16.99 -9.85 -0.21
N TYR A 83 -16.34 -10.49 -1.18
CA TYR A 83 -14.96 -11.01 -1.03
C TYR A 83 -14.01 -9.90 -0.62
N PHE A 84 -14.05 -8.74 -1.30
CA PHE A 84 -13.21 -7.59 -0.97
C PHE A 84 -13.49 -7.07 0.44
N SER A 85 -14.76 -6.91 0.80
CA SER A 85 -15.16 -6.48 2.15
C SER A 85 -14.62 -7.43 3.22
N ARG A 86 -14.78 -8.75 3.01
CA ARG A 86 -14.25 -9.77 3.87
C ARG A 86 -12.71 -9.70 3.99
N TRP A 87 -12.01 -9.56 2.85
CA TRP A 87 -10.55 -9.41 2.84
C TRP A 87 -10.08 -8.22 3.69
N VAL A 88 -10.74 -7.06 3.54
CA VAL A 88 -10.41 -5.87 4.34
C VAL A 88 -10.66 -6.10 5.83
N HIS A 89 -11.82 -6.63 6.20
CA HIS A 89 -12.23 -6.71 7.60
C HIS A 89 -11.67 -7.92 8.36
N GLU A 90 -11.55 -9.07 7.70
CA GLU A 90 -11.15 -10.31 8.36
C GLU A 90 -9.67 -10.64 8.18
N HIS A 91 -8.99 -10.07 7.17
CA HIS A 91 -7.56 -10.30 6.95
C HIS A 91 -6.72 -9.04 7.20
N LEU A 92 -6.98 -7.94 6.49
CA LEU A 92 -6.15 -6.74 6.60
C LEU A 92 -6.32 -6.02 7.95
N ALA A 93 -7.53 -5.91 8.49
CA ALA A 93 -7.75 -5.21 9.74
C ALA A 93 -7.03 -5.85 10.93
N PRO A 94 -7.13 -7.18 11.19
CA PRO A 94 -6.37 -7.82 12.27
C PRO A 94 -4.85 -7.79 12.03
N LEU A 95 -4.39 -7.95 10.77
CA LEU A 95 -2.98 -7.80 10.42
C LEU A 95 -2.47 -6.39 10.78
N PHE A 96 -3.18 -5.35 10.37
CA PHE A 96 -2.77 -3.97 10.65
C PHE A 96 -2.85 -3.61 12.12
N ALA A 97 -3.80 -4.16 12.87
CA ALA A 97 -3.82 -4.01 14.32
C ALA A 97 -2.56 -4.61 14.97
N THR A 98 -2.16 -5.81 14.54
CA THR A 98 -0.94 -6.49 15.01
C THR A 98 0.32 -5.71 14.64
N LEU A 99 0.42 -5.23 13.40
CA LEU A 99 1.57 -4.44 12.93
C LEU A 99 1.65 -3.07 13.66
N ALA A 100 0.53 -2.41 13.86
CA ALA A 100 0.47 -1.14 14.56
C ALA A 100 0.97 -1.27 16.01
N LEU A 101 0.56 -2.33 16.70
CA LEU A 101 1.03 -2.63 18.05
C LEU A 101 2.52 -2.97 18.06
N ALA A 102 2.98 -3.84 17.16
CA ALA A 102 4.38 -4.27 17.07
C ALA A 102 5.33 -3.11 16.73
N GLY A 103 4.90 -2.19 15.86
CA GLY A 103 5.68 -1.03 15.42
C GLY A 103 5.54 0.21 16.27
N GLY A 104 4.58 0.26 17.19
CA GLY A 104 4.26 1.49 17.92
C GLY A 104 3.76 2.62 17.01
N LEU A 105 3.05 2.29 15.92
CA LEU A 105 2.59 3.27 14.95
C LEU A 105 1.06 3.35 14.87
N ALA A 106 0.55 4.50 14.44
CA ALA A 106 -0.89 4.67 14.30
C ALA A 106 -1.44 3.83 13.12
N PRO A 107 -2.53 3.06 13.30
CA PRO A 107 -3.12 2.21 12.24
C PRO A 107 -3.44 2.96 10.94
N LYS A 108 -3.75 4.26 11.01
CA LYS A 108 -4.01 5.11 9.85
C LYS A 108 -2.84 5.20 8.86
N ILE A 109 -1.60 4.96 9.31
CA ILE A 109 -0.40 4.93 8.46
C ILE A 109 -0.45 3.67 7.57
N LEU A 110 -0.74 2.51 8.16
CA LEU A 110 -0.85 1.23 7.46
C LEU A 110 -2.00 1.24 6.44
N TRP A 111 -3.15 1.77 6.84
CA TRP A 111 -4.28 1.96 5.92
C TRP A 111 -3.96 2.96 4.80
N GLY A 112 -3.18 3.99 5.07
CA GLY A 112 -2.66 4.90 4.05
C GLY A 112 -1.70 4.20 3.08
N ASN A 113 -0.88 3.27 3.56
CA ASN A 113 -0.03 2.41 2.71
C ASN A 113 -0.88 1.53 1.80
N PHE A 114 -1.91 0.88 2.34
CA PHE A 114 -2.84 0.08 1.55
C PHE A 114 -3.51 0.87 0.43
N VAL A 115 -4.10 2.04 0.75
CA VAL A 115 -4.78 2.88 -0.25
C VAL A 115 -3.82 3.35 -1.34
N ALA A 116 -2.59 3.72 -0.99
CA ALA A 116 -1.62 4.16 -1.98
C ALA A 116 -1.17 3.02 -2.93
N ILE A 117 -0.98 1.81 -2.39
CA ILE A 117 -0.68 0.64 -3.23
C ILE A 117 -1.90 0.24 -4.07
N TRP A 118 -3.12 0.36 -3.52
CA TRP A 118 -4.37 0.13 -4.25
C TRP A 118 -4.48 1.05 -5.47
N ASP A 119 -4.42 2.36 -5.27
CA ASP A 119 -4.50 3.35 -6.37
C ASP A 119 -3.35 3.16 -7.38
N GLY A 120 -2.12 2.92 -6.89
CA GLY A 120 -0.97 2.64 -7.75
C GLY A 120 -1.07 1.32 -8.53
N ALA A 121 -1.75 0.31 -8.01
CA ALA A 121 -2.01 -0.94 -8.73
C ALA A 121 -2.99 -0.71 -9.90
N PHE A 122 -4.07 0.05 -9.68
CA PHE A 122 -5.00 0.42 -10.76
C PHE A 122 -4.32 1.28 -11.83
N ALA A 123 -3.53 2.29 -11.43
CA ALA A 123 -2.79 3.12 -12.37
C ALA A 123 -1.84 2.31 -13.28
N ARG A 124 -1.33 1.18 -12.81
CA ARG A 124 -0.45 0.30 -13.60
C ARG A 124 -1.21 -0.76 -14.40
N LEU A 125 -2.28 -1.33 -13.84
CA LEU A 125 -3.02 -2.43 -14.47
C LEU A 125 -4.00 -1.93 -15.53
N ASP A 126 -4.64 -0.81 -15.30
CA ASP A 126 -5.65 -0.22 -16.18
C ASP A 126 -5.78 1.28 -15.89
N PRO A 127 -4.88 2.14 -16.43
CA PRO A 127 -4.84 3.58 -16.12
C PRO A 127 -6.15 4.30 -16.41
N ASP A 128 -6.86 3.89 -17.45
CA ASP A 128 -8.11 4.51 -17.89
C ASP A 128 -9.35 3.88 -17.24
N LEU A 129 -9.18 2.86 -16.41
CA LEU A 129 -10.26 2.04 -15.84
C LEU A 129 -11.24 1.53 -16.90
N SER A 130 -10.73 1.20 -18.08
CA SER A 130 -11.49 0.84 -19.27
C SER A 130 -11.91 -0.62 -19.31
N ARG A 131 -11.20 -1.48 -18.59
CA ARG A 131 -11.49 -2.92 -18.55
C ARG A 131 -12.76 -3.19 -17.72
N PRO A 132 -13.56 -4.20 -18.15
CA PRO A 132 -14.76 -4.57 -17.38
C PRO A 132 -14.46 -4.87 -15.91
N GLY A 133 -15.23 -4.28 -15.00
CA GLY A 133 -15.10 -4.45 -13.55
C GLY A 133 -14.00 -3.61 -12.87
N PHE A 134 -13.04 -3.04 -13.60
CA PHE A 134 -11.95 -2.25 -12.99
C PHE A 134 -12.46 -0.94 -12.37
N ALA A 135 -13.30 -0.18 -13.08
CA ALA A 135 -13.90 1.04 -12.55
C ALA A 135 -14.78 0.78 -11.33
N GLU A 136 -15.51 -0.33 -11.30
CA GLU A 136 -16.27 -0.77 -10.14
C GLU A 136 -15.35 -1.13 -8.97
N ALA A 137 -14.36 -1.99 -9.23
CA ALA A 137 -13.41 -2.43 -8.21
C ALA A 137 -12.63 -1.25 -7.59
N HIS A 138 -12.22 -0.28 -8.39
CA HIS A 138 -11.57 0.92 -7.89
C HIS A 138 -12.43 1.66 -6.85
N ARG A 139 -13.76 1.63 -6.99
CA ARG A 139 -14.70 2.25 -6.04
C ARG A 139 -15.01 1.41 -4.80
N TRP A 140 -14.57 0.14 -4.71
CA TRP A 140 -14.83 -0.67 -3.51
C TRP A 140 -14.30 -0.06 -2.21
N LEU A 141 -13.31 0.86 -2.28
CA LEU A 141 -12.86 1.61 -1.10
C LEU A 141 -13.83 2.69 -0.60
N GLU A 142 -14.77 3.14 -1.42
CA GLU A 142 -15.65 4.28 -1.08
C GLU A 142 -16.54 4.03 0.14
N PRO A 143 -17.25 2.88 0.25
CA PRO A 143 -18.07 2.58 1.42
C PRO A 143 -17.25 2.10 2.62
N VAL A 144 -15.98 1.73 2.44
CA VAL A 144 -15.21 1.04 3.48
C VAL A 144 -14.75 1.99 4.58
N SER A 145 -15.13 1.64 5.80
CA SER A 145 -14.67 2.29 7.02
C SER A 145 -14.09 1.25 7.97
N VAL A 146 -12.96 1.55 8.56
CA VAL A 146 -12.22 0.70 9.51
C VAL A 146 -12.05 1.39 10.85
N ASN A 147 -11.44 0.72 11.83
CA ASN A 147 -11.27 1.24 13.19
C ASN A 147 -12.60 1.71 13.81
N HIS A 148 -13.60 0.81 13.82
CA HIS A 148 -14.95 1.09 14.32
C HIS A 148 -15.65 2.27 13.60
N GLY A 149 -15.50 2.35 12.30
CA GLY A 149 -16.12 3.39 11.47
C GLY A 149 -15.42 4.76 11.48
N ARG A 150 -14.34 4.90 12.26
CA ARG A 150 -13.64 6.19 12.42
C ARG A 150 -12.73 6.59 11.28
N LEU A 151 -12.34 5.65 10.43
CA LEU A 151 -11.40 5.87 9.34
C LEU A 151 -11.99 5.43 8.00
N LYS A 152 -12.37 6.40 7.16
CA LYS A 152 -12.81 6.16 5.79
C LYS A 152 -11.60 5.97 4.89
N LEU A 153 -11.51 4.85 4.16
CA LEU A 153 -10.32 4.51 3.37
C LEU A 153 -10.14 5.48 2.20
N ARG A 154 -11.20 5.80 1.46
CA ARG A 154 -11.09 6.68 0.28
C ARG A 154 -10.56 8.08 0.60
N GLY A 155 -10.69 8.55 1.83
CA GLY A 155 -10.16 9.85 2.27
C GLY A 155 -8.67 9.85 2.64
N LEU A 156 -7.95 8.73 2.51
CA LEU A 156 -6.54 8.62 2.92
C LEU A 156 -5.55 9.06 1.84
N GLN A 157 -6.00 9.14 0.59
CA GLN A 157 -5.24 9.66 -0.55
C GLN A 157 -6.15 10.49 -1.44
N ARG A 158 -5.61 11.52 -2.07
CA ARG A 158 -6.31 12.36 -3.06
C ARG A 158 -5.36 12.76 -4.17
N GLN A 159 -5.88 13.09 -5.33
CA GLN A 159 -5.13 13.73 -6.40
C GLN A 159 -5.05 15.23 -6.16
N VAL A 160 -3.89 15.81 -6.41
CA VAL A 160 -3.65 17.25 -6.36
C VAL A 160 -2.96 17.71 -7.66
N PRO A 161 -3.15 18.96 -8.11
CA PRO A 161 -2.39 19.48 -9.24
C PRO A 161 -0.89 19.35 -8.99
N SER A 162 -0.15 18.93 -10.01
CA SER A 162 1.31 18.83 -9.94
C SER A 162 1.94 20.22 -10.05
N PRO A 163 3.04 20.49 -9.31
CA PRO A 163 3.86 21.69 -9.55
C PRO A 163 4.69 21.59 -10.83
N ALA A 164 4.80 20.41 -11.44
CA ALA A 164 5.48 20.14 -12.71
C ALA A 164 4.52 19.39 -13.65
N PRO A 165 3.48 20.07 -14.21
CA PRO A 165 2.45 19.43 -15.00
C PRO A 165 2.98 18.83 -16.33
N GLU A 166 4.15 19.26 -16.79
CA GLU A 166 4.87 18.70 -17.94
C GLU A 166 5.40 17.28 -17.65
N ILE A 167 5.69 16.94 -16.38
CA ILE A 167 6.09 15.60 -15.97
C ILE A 167 4.84 14.75 -15.73
N CYS A 168 3.92 15.25 -14.93
CA CYS A 168 2.64 14.61 -14.64
C CYS A 168 1.60 15.68 -14.25
N PRO A 169 0.36 15.61 -14.76
CA PRO A 169 -0.65 16.64 -14.49
C PRO A 169 -1.13 16.66 -13.04
N HIS A 170 -1.14 15.50 -12.38
CA HIS A 170 -1.61 15.34 -11.01
C HIS A 170 -0.70 14.40 -10.24
N LEU A 171 -0.56 14.67 -8.94
CA LEU A 171 0.17 13.83 -8.00
C LEU A 171 -0.77 13.22 -6.97
N PRO A 172 -0.54 11.94 -6.61
CA PRO A 172 -1.21 11.36 -5.45
C PRO A 172 -0.67 12.00 -4.17
N LEU A 173 -1.54 12.49 -3.31
CA LEU A 173 -1.17 13.04 -2.01
C LEU A 173 -1.78 12.22 -0.88
N ARG A 174 -0.94 11.58 -0.07
CA ARG A 174 -1.36 10.85 1.13
C ARG A 174 -1.75 11.82 2.24
N ARG A 175 -2.78 11.47 3.00
CA ARG A 175 -3.15 12.21 4.21
C ARG A 175 -2.13 12.03 5.34
N HIS A 176 -1.48 10.86 5.41
CA HIS A 176 -0.51 10.51 6.43
C HIS A 176 0.79 10.02 5.80
N CYS A 177 1.92 10.46 6.34
CA CYS A 177 3.24 10.04 5.88
C CYS A 177 3.46 8.55 6.18
N CYS A 178 4.06 7.82 5.23
CA CYS A 178 4.43 6.41 5.35
C CYS A 178 5.71 6.17 6.15
N LEU A 179 6.40 7.21 6.60
CA LEU A 179 7.68 7.19 7.31
C LEU A 179 8.88 6.70 6.48
N HIS A 180 8.72 6.47 5.17
CA HIS A 180 9.78 5.96 4.31
C HIS A 180 11.08 6.77 4.41
N TYR A 181 11.00 8.11 4.50
CA TYR A 181 12.16 8.97 4.65
C TYR A 181 13.03 8.67 5.89
N GLN A 182 12.49 7.98 6.89
CA GLN A 182 13.23 7.59 8.10
C GLN A 182 14.09 6.33 7.90
N LEU A 183 13.92 5.61 6.79
CA LEU A 183 14.71 4.42 6.45
C LEU A 183 16.10 4.80 5.90
N HIS A 184 16.25 6.04 5.48
CA HIS A 184 17.49 6.55 4.88
C HIS A 184 18.18 7.46 5.87
N PRO A 185 19.45 7.21 6.23
CA PRO A 185 20.24 8.11 7.05
C PRO A 185 20.26 9.51 6.42
N LEU A 186 20.15 10.53 7.26
CA LEU A 186 20.36 11.91 6.81
C LEU A 186 21.83 12.09 6.48
N VAL A 187 22.14 12.41 5.24
CA VAL A 187 23.46 12.80 4.78
C VAL A 187 23.46 14.34 4.61
N GLU A 188 24.44 15.01 5.20
CA GLU A 188 24.54 16.46 5.09
C GLU A 188 24.70 16.90 3.64
N GLY A 189 23.84 17.81 3.19
CA GLY A 189 23.83 18.31 1.80
C GLY A 189 22.99 17.47 0.83
N GLU A 190 22.47 16.30 1.23
CA GLU A 190 21.59 15.49 0.38
C GLU A 190 20.11 15.75 0.69
N PRO A 191 19.22 15.70 -0.32
CA PRO A 191 17.79 15.83 -0.10
C PRO A 191 17.24 14.60 0.64
N LEU A 192 16.16 14.83 1.42
CA LEU A 192 15.41 13.73 2.04
C LEU A 192 14.86 12.77 0.97
N VAL A 193 15.03 11.47 1.15
CA VAL A 193 14.40 10.46 0.30
C VAL A 193 12.91 10.38 0.64
N LEU A 194 12.08 11.02 -0.17
CA LEU A 194 10.62 11.07 -0.01
C LEU A 194 9.94 10.12 -1.01
N CYS A 195 8.73 9.67 -0.71
CA CYS A 195 7.91 9.00 -1.70
C CYS A 195 7.13 10.02 -2.54
N GLU A 196 6.75 9.66 -3.76
CA GLU A 196 5.96 10.48 -4.68
C GLU A 196 4.71 11.10 -4.03
N SER A 197 3.98 10.31 -3.27
CA SER A 197 2.74 10.72 -2.57
C SER A 197 2.98 11.34 -1.19
N CYS A 198 4.20 11.81 -0.90
CA CYS A 198 4.59 12.24 0.45
C CYS A 198 3.97 13.61 0.83
N PRO A 199 3.26 13.72 1.97
CA PRO A 199 2.78 15.02 2.42
C PRO A 199 3.89 15.98 2.84
N LYS A 200 5.13 15.50 3.05
CA LYS A 200 6.29 16.36 3.32
C LYS A 200 6.80 17.01 2.02
N LEU A 201 6.77 16.30 0.89
CA LEU A 201 7.13 16.86 -0.42
C LEU A 201 6.28 18.10 -0.72
N HIS A 202 4.98 18.03 -0.51
CA HIS A 202 4.06 19.16 -0.74
C HIS A 202 4.22 20.35 0.24
N ARG A 203 5.09 20.24 1.24
CA ARG A 203 5.42 21.33 2.17
C ARG A 203 6.75 22.03 1.83
N LEU A 204 7.50 21.49 0.89
CA LEU A 204 8.71 22.11 0.41
C LEU A 204 8.39 23.36 -0.43
N PRO A 205 9.32 24.31 -0.58
CA PRO A 205 9.21 25.37 -1.56
C PRO A 205 8.95 24.82 -2.96
N LEU A 206 8.22 25.56 -3.80
CA LEU A 206 7.78 25.11 -5.12
C LEU A 206 8.95 24.64 -5.99
N ALA A 207 10.04 25.39 -6.01
CA ALA A 207 11.23 25.04 -6.78
C ALA A 207 11.85 23.71 -6.34
N GLU A 208 11.85 23.43 -5.03
CA GLU A 208 12.34 22.15 -4.49
C GLU A 208 11.41 21.00 -4.87
N GLN A 209 10.08 21.23 -4.84
CA GLN A 209 9.12 20.22 -5.29
C GLN A 209 9.37 19.84 -6.75
N VAL A 210 9.51 20.83 -7.65
CA VAL A 210 9.79 20.61 -9.07
C VAL A 210 11.09 19.82 -9.25
N SER A 211 12.19 20.27 -8.62
CA SER A 211 13.47 19.56 -8.68
C SER A 211 13.38 18.12 -8.19
N TYR A 212 12.60 17.89 -7.14
CA TYR A 212 12.41 16.55 -6.59
C TYR A 212 11.61 15.66 -7.54
N LEU A 213 10.60 16.18 -8.23
CA LEU A 213 9.83 15.44 -9.22
C LEU A 213 10.70 15.01 -10.41
N HIS A 214 11.60 15.87 -10.89
CA HIS A 214 12.59 15.48 -11.89
C HIS A 214 13.45 14.30 -11.42
N LEU A 215 13.92 14.31 -10.17
CA LEU A 215 14.70 13.18 -9.62
C LEU A 215 13.91 11.85 -9.52
N LEU A 216 12.58 11.91 -9.45
CA LEU A 216 11.74 10.71 -9.36
C LEU A 216 11.37 10.13 -10.73
N TYR A 217 11.33 10.95 -11.78
CA TYR A 217 10.76 10.58 -13.08
C TYR A 217 11.77 10.59 -14.23
N ASP A 218 12.97 11.18 -14.05
CA ASP A 218 14.09 11.11 -14.99
C ASP A 218 14.96 9.88 -14.73
#